data_fc88ab2a42f26634a16494ede76d1dc6
#
_entry.id   fc88ab2a42f26634a16494ede76d1dc6
#
_cell.length_a   1.000
_cell.length_b   1.000
_cell.length_c   1.000
_cell.angle_alpha   90.00
_cell.angle_beta   90.00
_cell.angle_gamma   90.00
#
_symmetry.space_group_name_H-M   'P 1'
#
loop_
_entity.id
_entity.type
_entity.pdbx_description
1 polymer ?
#
loop_
_entity_poly.entity_id
_entity_poly.type
_entity_poly.pdbx_seq_one_letter_code
_entity_poly.pdbx_strand_id
1 'polypeptide(L)'
;MKIYLLINYQNGLIEQTVSLLKIAKQIGSHYEVDIDLLISGVCLHQIGKLYSINLGSVVSKSSHKSLVGIAIISRDVVNKYISKVKNFPDEDKLRLEHLILSYQGRKEWQSPVEPQTLEAILLHSINFIDSKINFMRRDES
;
A
#
# COMPACT_ATOMS: atom_id res chain seq x y z
N MET A 1 -8.88 -9.69 -23.10
CA MET A 1 -9.51 -9.36 -21.81
C MET A 1 -8.55 -9.40 -20.62
N LYS A 2 -7.72 -10.43 -20.48
CA LYS A 2 -6.72 -10.50 -19.37
C LYS A 2 -5.65 -9.41 -19.44
N ILE A 3 -5.17 -9.07 -20.62
CA ILE A 3 -4.15 -8.02 -20.83
C ILE A 3 -4.73 -6.64 -20.52
N TYR A 4 -5.97 -6.39 -20.93
CA TYR A 4 -6.66 -5.13 -20.67
C TYR A 4 -6.88 -4.90 -19.16
N LEU A 5 -7.30 -5.93 -18.45
CA LEU A 5 -7.43 -5.88 -16.99
C LEU A 5 -6.08 -5.66 -16.30
N LEU A 6 -5.01 -6.23 -16.84
CA LEU A 6 -3.67 -6.07 -16.29
C LEU A 6 -3.16 -4.63 -16.48
N ILE A 7 -3.36 -4.06 -17.66
CA ILE A 7 -2.98 -2.69 -18.00
C ILE A 7 -3.79 -1.70 -17.16
N ASN A 8 -5.10 -1.86 -17.10
CA ASN A 8 -5.96 -1.02 -16.26
C ASN A 8 -5.62 -1.11 -14.80
N TYR A 9 -5.26 -2.29 -14.31
CA TYR A 9 -4.88 -2.49 -12.92
C TYR A 9 -3.54 -1.83 -12.59
N GLN A 10 -2.55 -1.95 -13.46
CA GLN A 10 -1.25 -1.28 -13.28
C GLN A 10 -1.40 0.24 -13.37
N ASN A 11 -2.15 0.74 -14.33
CA ASN A 11 -2.44 2.16 -14.45
C ASN A 11 -3.23 2.67 -13.25
N GLY A 12 -4.20 1.91 -12.76
CA GLY A 12 -4.96 2.24 -11.56
C GLY A 12 -4.07 2.33 -10.33
N LEU A 13 -3.08 1.45 -10.16
CA LEU A 13 -2.13 1.48 -9.06
C LEU A 13 -1.23 2.73 -9.14
N ILE A 14 -0.73 3.06 -10.31
CA ILE A 14 0.10 4.26 -10.52
C ILE A 14 -0.72 5.52 -10.26
N GLU A 15 -1.92 5.62 -10.81
CA GLU A 15 -2.82 6.76 -10.60
C GLU A 15 -3.13 6.94 -9.11
N GLN A 16 -3.45 5.87 -8.41
CA GLN A 16 -3.69 5.90 -6.96
C GLN A 16 -2.46 6.36 -6.21
N THR A 17 -1.29 5.83 -6.54
CA THR A 17 -0.03 6.22 -5.89
C THR A 17 0.25 7.70 -6.07
N VAL A 18 0.10 8.22 -7.29
CA VAL A 18 0.29 9.65 -7.57
C VAL A 18 -0.70 10.51 -6.79
N SER A 19 -1.96 10.12 -6.76
CA SER A 19 -3.00 10.82 -5.98
C SER A 19 -2.65 10.85 -4.49
N LEU A 20 -2.29 9.71 -3.93
CA LEU A 20 -1.91 9.61 -2.51
C LEU A 20 -0.64 10.41 -2.20
N LEU A 21 0.33 10.46 -3.11
CA LEU A 21 1.55 11.26 -2.92
C LEU A 21 1.25 12.75 -2.82
N LYS A 22 0.35 13.25 -3.65
CA LYS A 22 -0.09 14.65 -3.61
C LYS A 22 -0.75 14.99 -2.27
N ILE A 23 -1.63 14.13 -1.81
CA ILE A 23 -2.32 14.31 -0.52
C ILE A 23 -1.33 14.18 0.64
N ALA A 24 -0.46 13.19 0.59
CA ALA A 24 0.51 12.92 1.66
C ALA A 24 1.45 14.11 1.90
N LYS A 25 1.90 14.77 0.85
CA LYS A 25 2.75 15.97 0.98
C LYS A 25 2.04 17.08 1.74
N GLN A 26 0.78 17.33 1.42
CA GLN A 26 0.00 18.40 2.04
C GLN A 26 -0.33 18.06 3.50
N ILE A 27 -0.87 16.88 3.73
CA ILE A 27 -1.33 16.48 5.06
C ILE A 27 -0.16 16.23 6.02
N GLY A 28 0.94 15.68 5.50
CA GLY A 28 2.14 15.42 6.29
C GLY A 28 2.81 16.71 6.76
N SER A 29 2.86 17.73 5.91
CA SER A 29 3.35 19.06 6.30
C SER A 29 2.46 19.71 7.36
N HIS A 30 1.15 19.55 7.21
CA HIS A 30 0.19 20.12 8.18
C HIS A 30 0.38 19.55 9.58
N TYR A 31 0.59 18.24 9.69
CA TYR A 31 0.72 17.54 10.98
C TYR A 31 2.16 17.35 11.46
N GLU A 32 3.14 17.84 10.71
CA GLU A 32 4.57 17.78 11.10
C GLU A 32 5.06 16.36 11.40
N VAL A 33 4.67 15.41 10.55
CA VAL A 33 5.09 14.00 10.66
C VAL A 33 6.35 13.74 9.83
N ASP A 34 6.89 12.53 9.97
CA ASP A 34 8.00 12.07 9.12
C ASP A 34 7.52 11.89 7.68
N ILE A 35 7.76 12.90 6.85
CA ILE A 35 7.33 12.95 5.45
C ILE A 35 7.97 11.84 4.63
N ASP A 36 9.26 11.57 4.83
CA ASP A 36 9.98 10.54 4.08
C ASP A 36 9.40 9.16 4.35
N LEU A 37 9.08 8.88 5.61
CA LEU A 37 8.43 7.64 6.00
C LEU A 37 7.03 7.52 5.39
N LEU A 38 6.23 8.59 5.46
CA LEU A 38 4.88 8.59 4.91
C LEU A 38 4.91 8.39 3.39
N ILE A 39 5.78 9.07 2.67
CA ILE A 39 5.95 8.91 1.22
C ILE A 39 6.39 7.49 0.88
N SER A 40 7.34 6.94 1.63
CA SER A 40 7.79 5.55 1.44
C SER A 40 6.64 4.57 1.63
N GLY A 41 5.82 4.78 2.66
CA GLY A 41 4.63 3.98 2.89
C GLY A 41 3.62 4.07 1.74
N VAL A 42 3.37 5.28 1.22
CA VAL A 42 2.49 5.48 0.07
C VAL A 42 2.98 4.68 -1.14
N CYS A 43 4.27 4.75 -1.44
CA CYS A 43 4.84 4.07 -2.61
C CYS A 43 4.85 2.54 -2.46
N LEU A 44 5.00 2.03 -1.25
CA LEU A 44 5.31 0.61 -1.01
C LEU A 44 4.17 -0.20 -0.40
N HIS A 45 3.14 0.42 0.17
CA HIS A 45 2.12 -0.33 0.92
C HIS A 45 1.34 -1.33 0.08
N GLN A 46 1.24 -1.13 -1.22
CA GLN A 46 0.51 -2.02 -2.13
C GLN A 46 1.41 -2.67 -3.19
N ILE A 47 2.73 -2.64 -2.99
CA ILE A 47 3.68 -3.21 -3.96
C ILE A 47 3.44 -4.70 -4.23
N GLY A 48 2.88 -5.42 -3.26
CA GLY A 48 2.50 -6.82 -3.41
C GLY A 48 1.51 -7.09 -4.53
N LYS A 49 0.73 -6.09 -4.92
CA LYS A 49 -0.19 -6.21 -6.07
C LYS A 49 0.56 -6.49 -7.37
N LEU A 50 1.73 -5.90 -7.58
CA LEU A 50 2.57 -6.16 -8.75
C LEU A 50 3.09 -7.60 -8.76
N TYR A 51 3.48 -8.10 -7.62
CA TYR A 51 4.01 -9.46 -7.48
C TYR A 51 2.92 -10.53 -7.62
N SER A 52 1.73 -10.28 -7.13
CA SER A 52 0.60 -11.20 -7.28
C SER A 52 0.12 -11.29 -8.75
N ILE A 53 0.38 -10.27 -9.56
CA ILE A 53 0.09 -10.26 -10.99
C ILE A 53 1.08 -11.12 -11.78
N ASN A 54 2.34 -11.15 -11.38
CA ASN A 54 3.43 -11.84 -12.06
C ASN A 54 3.53 -13.34 -11.75
N LEU A 55 2.79 -13.85 -10.77
CA LEU A 55 2.73 -15.26 -10.43
C LEU A 55 1.87 -16.03 -11.45
N GLY A 56 2.13 -15.85 -12.75
CA GLY A 56 1.37 -16.29 -13.91
C GLY A 56 1.21 -17.78 -14.11
N SER A 57 1.04 -18.57 -13.08
CA SER A 57 0.76 -19.99 -13.16
C SER A 57 -0.56 -20.34 -12.47
N VAL A 58 -0.93 -21.58 -12.58
CA VAL A 58 -2.15 -22.29 -12.21
C VAL A 58 -2.74 -21.97 -10.84
N VAL A 59 -1.97 -21.44 -9.91
CA VAL A 59 -2.52 -20.82 -8.68
C VAL A 59 -2.96 -19.43 -9.09
N SER A 60 -4.26 -19.26 -9.27
CA SER A 60 -4.82 -18.00 -9.67
C SER A 60 -4.29 -16.88 -8.77
N LYS A 61 -4.03 -15.73 -9.36
CA LYS A 61 -3.65 -14.50 -8.62
C LYS A 61 -4.58 -14.23 -7.43
N SER A 62 -5.86 -14.59 -7.57
CA SER A 62 -6.85 -14.51 -6.52
C SER A 62 -6.55 -15.46 -5.36
N SER A 63 -6.00 -16.65 -5.60
CA SER A 63 -5.69 -17.60 -4.53
C SER A 63 -4.54 -17.14 -3.66
N HIS A 64 -3.43 -16.66 -4.24
CA HIS A 64 -2.30 -16.15 -3.47
C HIS A 64 -2.71 -14.91 -2.67
N LYS A 65 -3.41 -13.98 -3.31
CA LYS A 65 -3.92 -12.76 -2.69
C LYS A 65 -4.89 -13.07 -1.55
N SER A 66 -5.79 -14.03 -1.73
CA SER A 66 -6.77 -14.38 -0.70
C SER A 66 -6.18 -15.23 0.42
N LEU A 67 -5.15 -16.03 0.15
CA LEU A 67 -4.52 -16.89 1.16
C LEU A 67 -3.50 -16.13 2.02
N VAL A 68 -2.77 -15.19 1.45
CA VAL A 68 -1.70 -14.49 2.17
C VAL A 68 -2.10 -13.04 2.48
N GLY A 69 -2.75 -12.36 1.56
CA GLY A 69 -3.13 -10.95 1.70
C GLY A 69 -2.06 -9.98 1.17
N ILE A 70 -2.52 -8.88 0.60
CA ILE A 70 -1.64 -7.89 -0.05
C ILE A 70 -0.68 -7.23 0.94
N ALA A 71 -1.13 -6.95 2.15
CA ALA A 71 -0.28 -6.34 3.17
C ALA A 71 0.93 -7.22 3.49
N ILE A 72 0.72 -8.51 3.66
CA ILE A 72 1.79 -9.47 3.96
C ILE A 72 2.72 -9.64 2.76
N ILE A 73 2.18 -9.78 1.56
CA ILE A 73 2.98 -9.88 0.33
C ILE A 73 3.85 -8.62 0.16
N SER A 74 3.27 -7.45 0.35
CA SER A 74 3.98 -6.16 0.26
C SER A 74 5.10 -6.08 1.30
N ARG A 75 4.84 -6.47 2.55
CA ARG A 75 5.83 -6.53 3.61
C ARG A 75 6.99 -7.45 3.24
N ASP A 76 6.69 -8.64 2.73
CA ASP A 76 7.71 -9.63 2.37
C ASP A 76 8.60 -9.13 1.23
N VAL A 77 8.01 -8.49 0.21
CA VAL A 77 8.75 -7.87 -0.89
C VAL A 77 9.68 -6.78 -0.38
N VAL A 78 9.17 -5.86 0.43
CA VAL A 78 9.94 -4.75 0.99
C VAL A 78 11.10 -5.27 1.86
N ASN A 79 10.83 -6.24 2.73
CA ASN A 79 11.86 -6.84 3.57
C ASN A 79 12.98 -7.51 2.76
N LYS A 80 12.62 -8.16 1.66
CA LYS A 80 13.60 -8.75 0.74
C LYS A 80 14.57 -7.69 0.19
N TYR A 81 14.06 -6.54 -0.22
CA TYR A 81 14.89 -5.46 -0.74
C TYR A 81 15.67 -4.73 0.36
N ILE A 82 15.07 -4.51 1.52
CA ILE A 82 15.74 -3.90 2.68
C ILE A 82 16.95 -4.75 3.10
N SER A 83 16.84 -6.07 3.05
CA SER A 83 17.95 -6.98 3.41
C SER A 83 19.19 -6.81 2.53
N LYS A 84 19.02 -6.22 1.35
CA LYS A 84 20.13 -5.93 0.42
C LYS A 84 20.74 -4.54 0.63
N VAL A 85 20.11 -3.70 1.44
CA VAL A 85 20.59 -2.35 1.75
C VAL A 85 21.51 -2.42 2.97
N LYS A 86 22.75 -2.00 2.81
CA LYS A 86 23.71 -2.00 3.89
C LYS A 86 23.35 -0.94 4.94
N ASN A 87 23.35 -1.36 6.22
CA ASN A 87 23.10 -0.47 7.36
C ASN A 87 21.72 0.20 7.34
N PHE A 88 20.70 -0.47 6.83
CA PHE A 88 19.32 0.05 6.93
C PHE A 88 18.90 0.06 8.42
N PRO A 89 18.48 1.22 8.98
CA PRO A 89 18.14 1.30 10.40
C PRO A 89 16.96 0.41 10.77
N ASP A 90 17.10 -0.35 11.86
CA ASP A 90 16.06 -1.28 12.33
C ASP A 90 14.76 -0.55 12.69
N GLU A 91 14.86 0.66 13.27
CA GLU A 91 13.71 1.46 13.63
C GLU A 91 12.93 1.90 12.38
N ASP A 92 13.62 2.35 11.34
CA ASP A 92 12.98 2.74 10.09
C ASP A 92 12.31 1.56 9.40
N LYS A 93 12.95 0.40 9.43
CA LYS A 93 12.38 -0.85 8.92
C LYS A 93 11.08 -1.20 9.67
N LEU A 94 11.11 -1.14 10.99
CA LEU A 94 9.94 -1.45 11.83
C LEU A 94 8.78 -0.48 11.55
N ARG A 95 9.08 0.81 11.48
CA ARG A 95 8.07 1.84 11.22
C ARG A 95 7.46 1.71 9.83
N LEU A 96 8.27 1.44 8.81
CA LEU A 96 7.78 1.21 7.45
C LEU A 96 6.95 -0.07 7.37
N GLU A 97 7.40 -1.15 8.01
CA GLU A 97 6.66 -2.40 8.09
C GLU A 97 5.28 -2.18 8.73
N HIS A 98 5.22 -1.39 9.79
CA HIS A 98 3.96 -1.05 10.45
C HIS A 98 3.01 -0.31 9.50
N LEU A 99 3.49 0.63 8.70
CA LEU A 99 2.67 1.33 7.71
C LEU A 99 2.04 0.34 6.70
N ILE A 100 2.85 -0.58 6.20
CA ILE A 100 2.42 -1.59 5.23
C ILE A 100 1.38 -2.53 5.84
N LEU A 101 1.59 -2.97 7.06
CA LEU A 101 0.69 -3.93 7.73
C LEU A 101 -0.60 -3.30 8.25
N SER A 102 -0.67 -1.98 8.40
CA SER A 102 -1.80 -1.29 9.03
C SER A 102 -2.63 -0.41 8.09
N TYR A 103 -2.25 -0.28 6.82
CA TYR A 103 -2.90 0.68 5.92
C TYR A 103 -4.39 0.41 5.70
N GLN A 104 -4.84 -0.84 5.82
CA GLN A 104 -6.25 -1.21 5.69
C GLN A 104 -7.09 -0.73 6.88
N GLY A 105 -6.45 -0.50 8.03
CA GLY A 105 -6.98 0.24 9.17
C GLY A 105 -7.71 -0.58 10.21
N ARG A 106 -8.53 -1.54 9.83
CA ARG A 106 -9.31 -2.37 10.74
C ARG A 106 -9.09 -3.85 10.47
N LYS A 107 -9.12 -4.65 11.52
CA LYS A 107 -9.02 -6.12 11.41
C LYS A 107 -10.17 -6.69 10.58
N GLU A 108 -11.38 -6.12 10.72
CA GLU A 108 -12.55 -6.52 9.93
C GLU A 108 -12.35 -6.26 8.42
N TRP A 109 -11.46 -5.35 8.07
CA TRP A 109 -11.08 -5.04 6.69
C TRP A 109 -9.79 -5.77 6.26
N GLN A 110 -9.44 -6.84 6.97
CA GLN A 110 -8.27 -7.69 6.72
C GLN A 110 -6.92 -7.01 6.98
N SER A 111 -6.91 -5.96 7.83
CA SER A 111 -5.65 -5.38 8.29
C SER A 111 -4.99 -6.31 9.30
N PRO A 112 -3.74 -6.74 9.09
CA PRO A 112 -3.02 -7.55 10.08
C PRO A 112 -2.90 -6.86 11.45
N VAL A 113 -2.66 -5.56 11.44
CA VAL A 113 -2.65 -4.71 12.64
C VAL A 113 -3.37 -3.40 12.35
N GLU A 114 -3.79 -2.72 13.40
CA GLU A 114 -4.40 -1.39 13.28
C GLU A 114 -3.33 -0.29 13.39
N PRO A 115 -3.54 0.89 12.74
CA PRO A 115 -2.56 1.97 12.78
C PRO A 115 -2.31 2.49 14.19
N GLN A 116 -1.04 2.59 14.59
CA GLN A 116 -0.60 3.01 15.93
C GLN A 116 0.42 4.15 15.90
N THR A 117 0.81 4.61 14.73
CA THR A 117 1.70 5.77 14.57
C THR A 117 1.00 6.86 13.79
N LEU A 118 1.50 8.10 13.90
CA LEU A 118 0.89 9.24 13.18
C LEU A 118 0.91 9.00 11.67
N GLU A 119 2.03 8.54 11.14
CA GLU A 119 2.18 8.26 9.70
C GLU A 119 1.26 7.11 9.26
N ALA A 120 1.10 6.09 10.09
CA ALA A 120 0.20 4.97 9.79
C ALA A 120 -1.27 5.41 9.78
N ILE A 121 -1.67 6.26 10.73
CA ILE A 121 -3.02 6.85 10.77
C ILE A 121 -3.27 7.68 9.51
N LEU A 122 -2.30 8.50 9.12
CA LEU A 122 -2.42 9.31 7.91
C LEU A 122 -2.51 8.46 6.65
N LEU A 123 -1.63 7.48 6.49
CA LEU A 123 -1.65 6.59 5.32
C LEU A 123 -2.99 5.86 5.19
N HIS A 124 -3.47 5.27 6.27
CA HIS A 124 -4.78 4.63 6.29
C HIS A 124 -5.90 5.60 5.90
N SER A 125 -5.90 6.79 6.49
CA SER A 125 -6.96 7.77 6.30
C SER A 125 -7.01 8.31 4.87
N ILE A 126 -5.87 8.66 4.29
CA ILE A 126 -5.82 9.16 2.92
C ILE A 126 -6.16 8.06 1.91
N ASN A 127 -5.70 6.83 2.16
CA ASN A 127 -6.05 5.68 1.31
C ASN A 127 -7.55 5.40 1.33
N PHE A 128 -8.15 5.46 2.51
CA PHE A 128 -9.59 5.29 2.68
C PHE A 128 -10.39 6.36 1.93
N ILE A 129 -10.03 7.64 2.13
CA ILE A 129 -10.70 8.77 1.47
C ILE A 129 -10.57 8.66 -0.06
N ASP A 130 -9.36 8.45 -0.56
CA ASP A 130 -9.09 8.36 -2.00
C ASP A 130 -9.88 7.22 -2.65
N SER A 131 -9.88 6.05 -2.01
CA SER A 131 -10.62 4.88 -2.50
C SER A 131 -12.12 5.11 -2.52
N LYS A 132 -12.67 5.73 -1.48
CA LYS A 132 -14.11 6.04 -1.38
C LYS A 132 -14.55 7.05 -2.44
N ILE A 133 -13.80 8.12 -2.60
CA ILE A 133 -14.11 9.15 -3.59
C ILE A 133 -14.04 8.58 -5.01
N ASN A 134 -13.04 7.80 -5.32
CA ASN A 134 -12.89 7.17 -6.63
C ASN A 134 -14.00 6.17 -6.91
N PHE A 135 -14.40 5.39 -5.90
CA PHE A 135 -15.52 4.47 -6.03
C PHE A 135 -16.82 5.22 -6.36
N MET A 136 -17.12 6.27 -5.62
CA MET A 136 -18.34 7.09 -5.83
C MET A 136 -18.35 7.72 -7.23
N ARG A 137 -17.22 8.23 -7.69
CA ARG A 137 -17.08 8.84 -9.02
C ARG A 137 -17.27 7.86 -10.16
N ARG A 138 -16.89 6.58 -9.98
CA ARG A 138 -17.10 5.54 -10.99
C ARG A 138 -18.56 5.20 -11.17
N ASP A 139 -19.34 5.23 -10.09
CA ASP A 139 -20.78 4.95 -10.14
C ASP A 139 -21.57 6.07 -10.84
N GLU A 140 -21.02 7.28 -10.93
CA GLU A 140 -21.63 8.42 -11.62
C GLU A 140 -21.39 8.41 -13.14
N SER A 141 -20.48 7.59 -13.61
CA SER A 141 -20.18 7.44 -15.03
C SER A 141 -20.79 6.15 -15.58
#